data_57a90fc7abf763788276419ae5d0a762
#
_entry.id   57a90fc7abf763788276419ae5d0a762
#
_cell.length_a   1.000
_cell.length_b   1.000
_cell.length_c   1.000
_cell.angle_alpha   90.00
_cell.angle_beta   90.00
_cell.angle_gamma   90.00
#
_symmetry.space_group_name_H-M   'P 1'
#
loop_
_entity.id
_entity.type
_entity.pdbx_description
1 polymer ?
#
loop_
_entity_poly.entity_id
_entity_poly.type
_entity_poly.pdbx_seq_one_letter_code
_entity_poly.pdbx_strand_id
1 'polypeptide(L)'
;DEKRLSRLIANLDILTGVPANILDVTGRDIRLFSGHPPFCRAVNACPEGHQRCVACDAWKVGSYRGDGGFQYYRCHLGICEALMPLYSKDQPLAWLVFGCYLDESPLEEQWARTRTRLDWWPGDVEELHRAFLQFRQYTGEELRAYAETLESLAAYIRLEGMIQSAEQSDLQRLERYLDQHYMEKLSLAPLSRQLH
;
A
#
# COMPACT_ATOMS: atom_id res chain seq x y z
N ASP A 1 -3.34 15.57 -2.92
CA ASP A 1 -3.67 16.06 -1.55
C ASP A 1 -3.34 14.97 -0.52
N GLU A 2 -2.10 14.99 -0.08
CA GLU A 2 -1.51 13.98 0.81
C GLU A 2 -2.26 13.85 2.15
N LYS A 3 -2.69 14.95 2.74
CA LYS A 3 -3.43 14.93 4.02
C LYS A 3 -4.80 14.27 3.89
N ARG A 4 -5.48 14.51 2.77
CA ARG A 4 -6.78 13.89 2.51
C ARG A 4 -6.66 12.40 2.25
N LEU A 5 -5.64 12.01 1.46
CA LEU A 5 -5.33 10.60 1.20
C LEU A 5 -4.98 9.86 2.49
N SER A 6 -4.09 10.41 3.32
CA SER A 6 -3.73 9.82 4.61
C SER A 6 -4.95 9.58 5.51
N ARG A 7 -5.87 10.55 5.54
CA ARG A 7 -7.09 10.45 6.35
C ARG A 7 -8.04 9.37 5.83
N LEU A 8 -8.19 9.25 4.51
CA LEU A 8 -9.02 8.19 3.90
C LEU A 8 -8.50 6.80 4.25
N ILE A 9 -7.20 6.57 4.10
CA ILE A 9 -6.58 5.28 4.42
C ILE A 9 -6.67 4.98 5.93
N ALA A 10 -6.41 5.95 6.80
CA ALA A 10 -6.55 5.78 8.25
C ALA A 10 -7.99 5.46 8.67
N ASN A 11 -8.99 6.10 8.05
CA ASN A 11 -10.40 5.80 8.31
C ASN A 11 -10.78 4.37 7.89
N LEU A 12 -10.22 3.87 6.79
CA LEU A 12 -10.42 2.48 6.39
C LEU A 12 -9.90 1.52 7.43
N ASP A 13 -8.69 1.71 7.93
CA ASP A 13 -8.12 0.89 9.00
C ASP A 13 -9.01 0.89 10.24
N ILE A 14 -9.48 2.05 10.69
CA ILE A 14 -10.40 2.17 11.83
C ILE A 14 -11.71 1.40 11.60
N LEU A 15 -12.29 1.49 10.40
CA LEU A 15 -13.57 0.87 10.08
C LEU A 15 -13.47 -0.63 9.86
N THR A 16 -12.39 -1.08 9.26
CA THR A 16 -12.22 -2.47 8.84
C THR A 16 -11.34 -3.28 9.77
N GLY A 17 -10.42 -2.64 10.49
CA GLY A 17 -9.36 -3.28 11.25
C GLY A 17 -8.30 -3.95 10.36
N VAL A 18 -8.27 -3.64 9.07
CA VAL A 18 -7.26 -4.13 8.13
C VAL A 18 -6.35 -2.99 7.71
N PRO A 19 -5.05 -3.10 7.98
CA PRO A 19 -4.09 -2.11 7.56
C PRO A 19 -4.08 -1.92 6.03
N ALA A 20 -3.96 -0.69 5.59
CA ALA A 20 -3.75 -0.36 4.21
C ALA A 20 -2.55 0.59 4.06
N ASN A 21 -1.74 0.38 3.04
CA ASN A 21 -0.55 1.17 2.74
C ASN A 21 -0.50 1.51 1.26
N ILE A 22 0.31 2.52 0.92
CA ILE A 22 0.61 2.85 -0.47
C ILE A 22 2.10 2.63 -0.71
N LEU A 23 2.40 1.84 -1.74
CA LEU A 23 3.76 1.61 -2.22
C LEU A 23 4.00 2.42 -3.50
N ASP A 24 5.24 2.77 -3.75
CA ASP A 24 5.66 3.31 -5.05
C ASP A 24 5.68 2.21 -6.14
N VAL A 25 6.00 2.60 -7.37
CA VAL A 25 6.07 1.68 -8.50
C VAL A 25 7.15 0.60 -8.36
N THR A 26 8.06 0.73 -7.41
CA THR A 26 9.11 -0.26 -7.11
C THR A 26 8.79 -1.18 -5.94
N GLY A 27 7.64 -0.96 -5.29
CA GLY A 27 7.21 -1.72 -4.11
C GLY A 27 7.78 -1.21 -2.78
N ARG A 28 8.25 0.04 -2.71
CA ARG A 28 8.70 0.67 -1.45
C ARG A 28 7.57 1.47 -0.85
N ASP A 29 7.46 1.47 0.47
CA ASP A 29 6.52 2.32 1.19
C ASP A 29 6.74 3.79 0.83
N ILE A 30 5.71 4.42 0.25
CA ILE A 30 5.68 5.88 0.10
C ILE A 30 5.35 6.48 1.46
N ARG A 31 4.38 5.88 2.13
CA ARG A 31 3.93 6.31 3.43
C ARG A 31 3.16 5.19 4.12
N LEU A 32 3.45 4.97 5.39
CA LEU A 32 2.67 4.13 6.27
C LEU A 32 1.48 4.94 6.80
N PHE A 33 0.26 4.59 6.40
CA PHE A 33 -0.96 5.26 6.85
C PHE A 33 -1.61 4.57 8.04
N SER A 34 -1.40 3.28 8.19
CA SER A 34 -1.88 2.47 9.31
C SER A 34 -0.72 1.74 9.99
N GLY A 35 -0.89 1.42 11.27
CA GLY A 35 0.12 0.66 12.02
C GLY A 35 0.16 -0.79 11.57
N HIS A 36 1.34 -1.38 11.52
CA HIS A 36 1.46 -2.82 11.33
C HIS A 36 0.86 -3.58 12.53
N PRO A 37 0.25 -4.76 12.31
CA PRO A 37 -0.10 -5.70 13.37
C PRO A 37 1.13 -6.07 14.23
N PRO A 38 0.95 -6.48 15.50
CA PRO A 38 2.05 -6.79 16.41
C PRO A 38 3.08 -7.76 15.82
N PHE A 39 2.62 -8.81 15.16
CA PHE A 39 3.47 -9.78 14.45
C PHE A 39 4.36 -9.11 13.41
N CYS A 40 3.78 -8.34 12.50
CA CYS A 40 4.52 -7.64 11.45
C CYS A 40 5.48 -6.58 12.02
N ARG A 41 5.09 -5.89 13.10
CA ARG A 41 6.01 -4.97 13.81
C ARG A 41 7.24 -5.69 14.34
N ALA A 42 7.06 -6.85 14.98
CA ALA A 42 8.19 -7.65 15.48
C ALA A 42 9.10 -8.10 14.34
N VAL A 43 8.51 -8.60 13.24
CA VAL A 43 9.25 -9.02 12.05
C VAL A 43 10.03 -7.86 11.44
N ASN A 44 9.39 -6.70 11.27
CA ASN A 44 10.05 -5.52 10.68
C ASN A 44 11.09 -4.85 11.60
N ALA A 45 11.03 -5.09 12.89
CA ALA A 45 12.08 -4.64 13.82
C ALA A 45 13.40 -5.43 13.69
N CYS A 46 13.34 -6.64 13.11
CA CYS A 46 14.50 -7.44 12.77
C CYS A 46 15.04 -7.04 11.39
N PRO A 47 16.35 -6.71 11.22
CA PRO A 47 16.90 -6.28 9.92
C PRO A 47 16.65 -7.29 8.79
N GLU A 48 16.83 -8.57 9.04
CA GLU A 48 16.57 -9.62 8.05
C GLU A 48 15.06 -9.72 7.72
N GLY A 49 14.20 -9.63 8.72
CA GLY A 49 12.75 -9.62 8.53
C GLY A 49 12.30 -8.46 7.66
N HIS A 50 12.77 -7.25 7.96
CA HIS A 50 12.51 -6.06 7.15
C HIS A 50 12.96 -6.23 5.70
N GLN A 51 14.18 -6.73 5.48
CA GLN A 51 14.70 -6.97 4.13
C GLN A 51 13.83 -7.96 3.36
N ARG A 52 13.35 -9.03 4.01
CA ARG A 52 12.46 -10.03 3.41
C ARG A 52 11.09 -9.47 3.08
N CYS A 53 10.53 -8.61 3.94
CA CYS A 53 9.28 -7.89 3.66
C CYS A 53 9.42 -7.01 2.42
N VAL A 54 10.43 -6.13 2.39
CA VAL A 54 10.68 -5.23 1.24
C VAL A 54 10.88 -6.01 -0.06
N ALA A 55 11.66 -7.11 -0.03
CA ALA A 55 11.87 -7.95 -1.20
C ALA A 55 10.58 -8.63 -1.68
N CYS A 56 9.72 -9.04 -0.73
CA CYS A 56 8.42 -9.63 -1.05
C CYS A 56 7.51 -8.63 -1.76
N ASP A 57 7.41 -7.40 -1.26
CA ASP A 57 6.58 -6.34 -1.83
C ASP A 57 7.07 -5.95 -3.23
N ALA A 58 8.37 -5.75 -3.40
CA ALA A 58 8.97 -5.46 -4.70
C ALA A 58 8.70 -6.59 -5.73
N TRP A 59 8.82 -7.85 -5.29
CA TRP A 59 8.52 -9.00 -6.15
C TRP A 59 7.03 -9.02 -6.56
N LYS A 60 6.12 -8.75 -5.64
CA LYS A 60 4.67 -8.75 -5.90
C LYS A 60 4.27 -7.65 -6.87
N VAL A 61 4.78 -6.45 -6.69
CA VAL A 61 4.59 -5.34 -7.62
C VAL A 61 5.10 -5.72 -9.02
N GLY A 62 6.32 -6.25 -9.13
CA GLY A 62 6.88 -6.70 -10.41
C GLY A 62 6.18 -7.90 -11.05
N SER A 63 5.50 -8.73 -10.26
CA SER A 63 4.78 -9.92 -10.71
C SER A 63 3.29 -9.70 -10.97
N TYR A 64 2.76 -8.51 -10.74
CA TYR A 64 1.35 -8.21 -10.98
C TYR A 64 0.97 -8.44 -12.45
N ARG A 65 -0.12 -9.14 -12.67
CA ARG A 65 -0.64 -9.50 -14.01
C ARG A 65 -2.16 -9.28 -14.10
N GLY A 66 -2.71 -8.52 -13.16
CA GLY A 66 -4.14 -8.23 -13.13
C GLY A 66 -4.57 -7.21 -14.19
N ASP A 67 -5.87 -7.04 -14.29
CA ASP A 67 -6.58 -6.10 -15.18
C ASP A 67 -6.89 -4.74 -14.52
N GLY A 68 -6.21 -4.42 -13.42
CA GLY A 68 -6.43 -3.20 -12.63
C GLY A 68 -7.13 -3.46 -11.30
N GLY A 69 -7.66 -4.66 -11.06
CA GLY A 69 -8.26 -5.08 -9.80
C GLY A 69 -7.26 -5.61 -8.78
N PHE A 70 -7.77 -6.13 -7.66
CA PHE A 70 -6.94 -6.72 -6.61
C PHE A 70 -6.33 -8.05 -7.03
N GLN A 71 -5.04 -8.19 -6.76
CA GLN A 71 -4.34 -9.46 -6.76
C GLN A 71 -4.07 -9.90 -5.32
N TYR A 72 -4.67 -11.02 -4.91
CA TYR A 72 -4.47 -11.62 -3.58
C TYR A 72 -3.21 -12.46 -3.57
N TYR A 73 -2.48 -12.40 -2.44
CA TYR A 73 -1.28 -13.20 -2.26
C TYR A 73 -0.99 -13.49 -0.79
N ARG A 74 0.00 -14.32 -0.54
CA ARG A 74 0.58 -14.51 0.78
C ARG A 74 2.01 -13.98 0.78
N CYS A 75 2.35 -13.19 1.80
CA CYS A 75 3.71 -12.66 1.97
C CYS A 75 4.72 -13.78 2.24
N HIS A 76 5.99 -13.43 2.37
CA HIS A 76 7.06 -14.41 2.62
C HIS A 76 6.84 -15.26 3.89
N LEU A 77 6.06 -14.82 4.86
CA LEU A 77 5.68 -15.57 6.06
C LEU A 77 4.30 -16.26 5.94
N GLY A 78 3.63 -16.13 4.82
CA GLY A 78 2.33 -16.79 4.59
C GLY A 78 1.12 -15.99 5.07
N ILE A 79 1.31 -14.75 5.52
CA ILE A 79 0.22 -13.83 5.90
C ILE A 79 -0.47 -13.34 4.62
N CYS A 80 -1.79 -13.23 4.66
CA CYS A 80 -2.60 -12.81 3.52
C CYS A 80 -2.52 -11.30 3.31
N GLU A 81 -2.39 -10.93 2.06
CA GLU A 81 -2.34 -9.55 1.58
C GLU A 81 -2.99 -9.47 0.19
N ALA A 82 -3.35 -8.27 -0.21
CA ALA A 82 -3.80 -7.98 -1.56
C ALA A 82 -3.22 -6.66 -2.03
N LEU A 83 -2.96 -6.54 -3.31
CA LEU A 83 -2.50 -5.29 -3.91
C LEU A 83 -3.28 -4.98 -5.18
N MET A 84 -3.46 -3.70 -5.45
CA MET A 84 -3.99 -3.19 -6.71
C MET A 84 -3.23 -1.94 -7.16
N PRO A 85 -3.11 -1.70 -8.47
CA PRO A 85 -2.48 -0.49 -8.98
C PRO A 85 -3.39 0.73 -8.81
N LEU A 86 -2.80 1.86 -8.49
CA LEU A 86 -3.41 3.18 -8.57
C LEU A 86 -2.95 3.85 -9.85
N TYR A 87 -3.83 3.94 -10.82
CA TYR A 87 -3.52 4.46 -12.15
C TYR A 87 -3.69 5.98 -12.23
N SER A 88 -2.81 6.61 -13.01
CA SER A 88 -3.09 7.88 -13.67
C SER A 88 -3.05 7.66 -15.17
N LYS A 89 -4.17 7.90 -15.84
CA LYS A 89 -4.38 7.45 -17.22
C LYS A 89 -4.14 5.92 -17.32
N ASP A 90 -3.20 5.49 -18.15
CA ASP A 90 -2.92 4.08 -18.41
C ASP A 90 -1.65 3.56 -17.72
N GLN A 91 -1.04 4.36 -16.82
CA GLN A 91 0.19 3.98 -16.12
C GLN A 91 -0.04 3.88 -14.60
N PRO A 92 0.42 2.80 -13.95
CA PRO A 92 0.40 2.72 -12.50
C PRO A 92 1.38 3.75 -11.92
N LEU A 93 0.88 4.60 -11.01
CA LEU A 93 1.70 5.57 -10.27
C LEU A 93 2.08 5.10 -8.88
N ALA A 94 1.28 4.21 -8.32
CA ALA A 94 1.45 3.68 -6.98
C ALA A 94 0.65 2.38 -6.86
N TRP A 95 0.82 1.67 -5.74
CA TRP A 95 0.09 0.46 -5.40
C TRP A 95 -0.62 0.64 -4.07
N LEU A 96 -1.90 0.34 -4.03
CA LEU A 96 -2.63 0.20 -2.78
C LEU A 96 -2.46 -1.24 -2.30
N VAL A 97 -1.84 -1.40 -1.14
CA VAL A 97 -1.72 -2.69 -0.45
C VAL A 97 -2.70 -2.72 0.70
N PHE A 98 -3.41 -3.80 0.80
CA PHE A 98 -4.39 -4.09 1.82
C PHE A 98 -4.01 -5.42 2.45
N GLY A 99 -3.73 -5.43 3.74
CA GLY A 99 -3.24 -6.68 4.24
C GLY A 99 -2.72 -6.73 5.64
N CYS A 100 -2.02 -7.83 5.86
CA CYS A 100 -1.68 -8.44 7.12
C CYS A 100 -2.93 -8.95 7.84
N TYR A 101 -3.63 -9.90 7.20
CA TYR A 101 -4.77 -10.61 7.78
C TYR A 101 -4.62 -12.13 7.60
N LEU A 102 -5.48 -12.89 8.27
CA LEU A 102 -5.60 -14.34 8.08
C LEU A 102 -6.94 -14.66 7.41
N ASP A 103 -6.97 -15.71 6.60
CA ASP A 103 -8.21 -16.23 6.03
C ASP A 103 -8.96 -17.13 7.04
N GLU A 104 -10.07 -17.70 6.61
CA GLU A 104 -10.94 -18.55 7.44
C GLU A 104 -10.41 -19.97 7.70
N SER A 105 -9.22 -20.32 7.15
CA SER A 105 -8.62 -21.62 7.44
C SER A 105 -8.17 -21.72 8.91
N PRO A 106 -8.05 -22.95 9.47
CA PRO A 106 -7.71 -23.15 10.88
C PRO A 106 -6.41 -22.41 11.27
N LEU A 107 -6.43 -21.70 12.39
CA LEU A 107 -5.27 -20.92 12.88
C LEU A 107 -4.02 -21.76 13.05
N GLU A 108 -4.18 -23.00 13.52
CA GLU A 108 -3.08 -23.94 13.73
C GLU A 108 -2.37 -24.29 12.42
N GLU A 109 -3.13 -24.48 11.33
CA GLU A 109 -2.57 -24.75 10.01
C GLU A 109 -1.86 -23.50 9.46
N GLN A 110 -2.44 -22.34 9.64
CA GLN A 110 -1.83 -21.08 9.22
C GLN A 110 -0.53 -20.82 9.99
N TRP A 111 -0.53 -21.04 11.31
CA TRP A 111 0.67 -20.93 12.11
C TRP A 111 1.73 -21.96 11.69
N ALA A 112 1.36 -23.21 11.49
CA ALA A 112 2.29 -24.24 11.03
C ALA A 112 3.00 -23.84 9.73
N ARG A 113 2.27 -23.29 8.76
CA ARG A 113 2.84 -22.74 7.52
C ARG A 113 3.78 -21.55 7.76
N THR A 114 3.42 -20.66 8.67
CA THR A 114 4.26 -19.53 9.05
C THR A 114 5.54 -19.99 9.74
N ARG A 115 5.42 -20.91 10.69
CA ARG A 115 6.53 -21.43 11.50
C ARG A 115 7.63 -22.08 10.63
N THR A 116 7.26 -22.79 9.57
CA THR A 116 8.25 -23.42 8.66
C THR A 116 9.08 -22.41 7.87
N ARG A 117 8.74 -21.12 7.93
CA ARG A 117 9.42 -20.02 7.22
C ARG A 117 10.20 -19.09 8.15
N LEU A 118 10.31 -19.48 9.42
CA LEU A 118 10.98 -18.70 10.48
C LEU A 118 12.35 -19.27 10.87
N ASP A 119 12.99 -20.07 10.00
CA ASP A 119 14.32 -20.64 10.22
C ASP A 119 15.42 -19.59 10.45
N TRP A 120 15.21 -18.41 9.93
CA TRP A 120 16.09 -17.24 10.08
C TRP A 120 15.76 -16.36 11.29
N TRP A 121 14.63 -16.60 11.99
CA TRP A 121 14.16 -15.73 13.07
C TRP A 121 15.06 -15.80 14.30
N PRO A 122 15.67 -14.68 14.77
CA PRO A 122 16.60 -14.71 15.89
C PRO A 122 15.94 -14.63 17.26
N GLY A 123 14.65 -14.32 17.33
CA GLY A 123 13.91 -14.10 18.58
C GLY A 123 13.16 -15.33 19.08
N ASP A 124 12.38 -15.12 20.14
CA ASP A 124 11.51 -16.15 20.69
C ASP A 124 10.32 -16.41 19.74
N VAL A 125 10.21 -17.65 19.28
CA VAL A 125 9.12 -18.10 18.37
C VAL A 125 7.77 -18.12 19.10
N GLU A 126 7.75 -18.39 20.40
CA GLU A 126 6.51 -18.43 21.19
C GLU A 126 5.95 -17.00 21.42
N GLU A 127 6.82 -16.02 21.57
CA GLU A 127 6.41 -14.62 21.60
C GLU A 127 5.82 -14.18 20.26
N LEU A 128 6.47 -14.58 19.17
CA LEU A 128 5.99 -14.29 17.83
C LEU A 128 4.67 -15.01 17.52
N HIS A 129 4.49 -16.24 18.04
CA HIS A 129 3.23 -16.97 17.95
C HIS A 129 2.08 -16.23 18.68
N ARG A 130 2.32 -15.73 19.90
CA ARG A 130 1.33 -14.92 20.61
C ARG A 130 0.94 -13.66 19.82
N ALA A 131 1.88 -13.04 19.13
CA ALA A 131 1.60 -11.90 18.26
C ALA A 131 0.83 -12.32 17.00
N PHE A 132 1.11 -13.51 16.42
CA PHE A 132 0.37 -14.09 15.30
C PHE A 132 -1.10 -14.33 15.64
N LEU A 133 -1.41 -14.82 16.84
CA LEU A 133 -2.78 -15.06 17.28
C LEU A 133 -3.62 -13.77 17.44
N GLN A 134 -3.01 -12.59 17.34
CA GLN A 134 -3.70 -11.31 17.35
C GLN A 134 -4.17 -10.86 15.95
N PHE A 135 -3.79 -11.57 14.90
CA PHE A 135 -4.35 -11.30 13.59
C PHE A 135 -5.85 -11.58 13.55
N ARG A 136 -6.57 -10.71 12.87
CA ARG A 136 -7.97 -10.96 12.56
C ARG A 136 -8.08 -11.95 11.40
N GLN A 137 -8.99 -12.89 11.52
CA GLN A 137 -9.43 -13.75 10.42
C GLN A 137 -10.62 -13.11 9.70
N TYR A 138 -10.64 -13.25 8.39
CA TYR A 138 -11.71 -12.75 7.54
C TYR A 138 -12.29 -13.87 6.70
N THR A 139 -13.62 -13.86 6.55
CA THR A 139 -14.34 -14.74 5.63
C THR A 139 -14.15 -14.27 4.18
N GLY A 140 -14.37 -15.17 3.23
CA GLY A 140 -14.34 -14.81 1.82
C GLY A 140 -15.37 -13.73 1.43
N GLU A 141 -16.50 -13.64 2.15
CA GLU A 141 -17.51 -12.60 1.95
C GLU A 141 -17.02 -11.23 2.44
N GLU A 142 -16.43 -11.16 3.63
CA GLU A 142 -15.83 -9.92 4.15
C GLU A 142 -14.73 -9.41 3.21
N LEU A 143 -13.86 -10.31 2.73
CA LEU A 143 -12.78 -9.93 1.83
C LEU A 143 -13.29 -9.38 0.49
N ARG A 144 -14.36 -9.93 -0.07
CA ARG A 144 -15.00 -9.38 -1.28
C ARG A 144 -15.57 -7.99 -1.02
N ALA A 145 -16.30 -7.81 0.08
CA ALA A 145 -16.87 -6.51 0.43
C ALA A 145 -15.77 -5.45 0.62
N TYR A 146 -14.64 -5.81 1.21
CA TYR A 146 -13.48 -4.93 1.32
C TYR A 146 -12.88 -4.59 -0.03
N ALA A 147 -12.67 -5.59 -0.90
CA ALA A 147 -12.13 -5.36 -2.23
C ALA A 147 -12.98 -4.38 -3.03
N GLU A 148 -14.30 -4.58 -3.10
CA GLU A 148 -15.24 -3.70 -3.79
C GLU A 148 -15.23 -2.27 -3.22
N THR A 149 -15.14 -2.14 -1.89
CA THR A 149 -15.03 -0.84 -1.21
C THR A 149 -13.73 -0.13 -1.56
N LEU A 150 -12.61 -0.87 -1.55
CA LEU A 150 -11.30 -0.31 -1.87
C LEU A 150 -11.15 0.03 -3.36
N GLU A 151 -11.75 -0.75 -4.26
CA GLU A 151 -11.82 -0.42 -5.69
C GLU A 151 -12.59 0.88 -5.92
N SER A 152 -13.72 1.07 -5.22
CA SER A 152 -14.47 2.32 -5.24
C SER A 152 -13.64 3.50 -4.71
N LEU A 153 -12.89 3.28 -3.64
CA LEU A 153 -11.98 4.28 -3.09
C LEU A 153 -10.83 4.60 -4.04
N ALA A 154 -10.24 3.60 -4.69
CA ALA A 154 -9.19 3.81 -5.69
C ALA A 154 -9.69 4.62 -6.89
N ALA A 155 -10.92 4.36 -7.35
CA ALA A 155 -11.58 5.16 -8.37
C ALA A 155 -11.77 6.61 -7.91
N TYR A 156 -12.19 6.82 -6.66
CA TYR A 156 -12.32 8.14 -6.06
C TYR A 156 -10.99 8.88 -5.95
N ILE A 157 -9.92 8.21 -5.47
CA ILE A 157 -8.57 8.76 -5.40
C ILE A 157 -8.09 9.24 -6.78
N ARG A 158 -8.38 8.46 -7.82
CA ARG A 158 -8.05 8.80 -9.20
C ARG A 158 -8.85 10.00 -9.72
N LEU A 159 -10.16 10.02 -9.51
CA LEU A 159 -11.04 11.11 -9.95
C LEU A 159 -10.68 12.44 -9.31
N GLU A 160 -10.32 12.43 -8.03
CA GLU A 160 -9.92 13.61 -7.27
C GLU A 160 -8.45 14.03 -7.53
N GLY A 161 -7.71 13.27 -8.35
CA GLY A 161 -6.31 13.57 -8.65
C GLY A 161 -5.40 13.60 -7.43
N MET A 162 -5.69 12.79 -6.41
CA MET A 162 -4.93 12.78 -5.14
C MET A 162 -3.52 12.23 -5.31
N ILE A 163 -3.31 11.38 -6.33
CA ILE A 163 -2.03 10.84 -6.75
C ILE A 163 -1.80 11.29 -8.19
N GLN A 164 -0.64 11.88 -8.45
CA GLN A 164 -0.27 12.44 -9.75
C GLN A 164 1.18 12.09 -10.07
N SER A 165 1.49 11.95 -11.37
CA SER A 165 2.89 11.86 -11.80
C SER A 165 3.60 13.19 -11.58
N ALA A 166 4.94 13.16 -11.49
CA ALA A 166 5.76 14.37 -11.41
C ALA A 166 5.46 15.33 -12.59
N GLU A 167 5.34 14.79 -13.80
CA GLU A 167 5.00 15.57 -15.01
C GLU A 167 3.63 16.26 -14.90
N GLN A 168 2.61 15.56 -14.36
CA GLN A 168 1.28 16.16 -14.16
C GLN A 168 1.31 17.24 -13.08
N SER A 169 2.10 17.07 -12.03
CA SER A 169 2.31 18.08 -11.01
C SER A 169 2.98 19.32 -11.56
N ASP A 170 3.95 19.16 -12.46
CA ASP A 170 4.67 20.25 -13.10
C ASP A 170 3.80 21.01 -14.09
N LEU A 171 3.03 20.30 -14.91
CA LEU A 171 2.05 20.92 -15.81
C LEU A 171 1.01 21.73 -15.04
N GLN A 172 0.45 21.22 -13.96
CA GLN A 172 -0.52 21.95 -13.13
C GLN A 172 0.11 23.17 -12.44
N ARG A 173 1.38 23.09 -12.03
CA ARG A 173 2.12 24.25 -11.50
C ARG A 173 2.30 25.30 -12.59
N LEU A 174 2.63 24.87 -13.79
CA LEU A 174 2.79 25.76 -14.93
C LEU A 174 1.47 26.42 -15.33
N GLU A 175 0.40 25.65 -15.47
CA GLU A 175 -0.95 26.18 -15.77
C GLU A 175 -1.38 27.22 -14.72
N ARG A 176 -1.23 26.91 -13.44
CA ARG A 176 -1.56 27.85 -12.36
C ARG A 176 -0.73 29.11 -12.41
N TYR A 177 0.57 29.00 -12.71
CA TYR A 177 1.43 30.17 -12.88
C TYR A 177 1.00 31.02 -14.08
N LEU A 178 0.66 30.41 -15.20
CA LEU A 178 0.16 31.08 -16.40
C LEU A 178 -1.17 31.80 -16.11
N ASP A 179 -2.10 31.15 -15.42
CA ASP A 179 -3.39 31.73 -15.04
C ASP A 179 -3.27 32.95 -14.11
N GLN A 180 -2.28 32.93 -13.24
CA GLN A 180 -2.00 34.05 -12.32
C GLN A 180 -1.29 35.24 -12.99
N HIS A 181 -0.54 34.99 -14.08
CA HIS A 181 0.34 35.97 -14.71
C HIS A 181 0.01 36.22 -16.18
N TYR A 182 -1.17 35.80 -16.65
CA TYR A 182 -1.54 35.89 -18.09
C TYR A 182 -1.54 37.33 -18.63
N MET A 183 -1.68 38.33 -17.75
CA MET A 183 -1.64 39.76 -18.10
C MET A 183 -0.20 40.32 -18.13
N GLU A 184 0.78 39.55 -17.73
CA GLU A 184 2.18 39.97 -17.62
C GLU A 184 2.97 39.48 -18.82
N LYS A 185 4.13 40.11 -19.08
CA LYS A 185 5.05 39.63 -20.10
C LYS A 185 5.75 38.36 -19.66
N LEU A 186 5.27 37.21 -20.07
CA LEU A 186 5.83 35.92 -19.73
C LEU A 186 7.22 35.73 -20.40
N SER A 187 8.16 35.16 -19.64
CA SER A 187 9.47 34.76 -20.15
C SER A 187 9.85 33.35 -19.63
N LEU A 188 10.77 32.68 -20.34
CA LEU A 188 11.17 31.32 -20.04
C LEU A 188 11.85 31.16 -18.65
N ALA A 189 12.58 32.18 -18.20
CA ALA A 189 13.33 32.08 -16.95
C ALA A 189 12.47 31.95 -15.67
N PRO A 190 11.35 32.67 -15.48
CA PRO A 190 10.40 32.39 -14.42
C PRO A 190 9.69 31.07 -14.55
N LEU A 191 9.31 30.65 -15.77
CA LEU A 191 8.63 29.37 -16.02
C LEU A 191 9.52 28.18 -15.67
N SER A 192 10.81 28.22 -16.06
CA SER A 192 11.77 27.17 -15.70
C SER A 192 11.96 27.01 -14.19
N ARG A 193 11.88 28.09 -13.42
CA ARG A 193 11.97 28.04 -11.94
C ARG A 193 10.76 27.42 -11.25
N GLN A 194 9.61 27.34 -11.93
CA GLN A 194 8.42 26.68 -11.40
C GLN A 194 8.48 25.15 -11.56
N LEU A 195 9.36 24.63 -12.45
CA LEU A 195 9.49 23.21 -12.74
C LEU A 195 10.66 22.52 -11.99
N HIS A 196 11.44 23.31 -11.25
CA HIS A 196 12.54 22.86 -10.38
C HIS A 196 12.34 23.37 -8.94
#